data_c644091483e1b58478877b237afd9c2b
#
_entry.id   c644091483e1b58478877b237afd9c2b
#
_cell.length_a   1.000
_cell.length_b   1.000
_cell.length_c   1.000
_cell.angle_alpha   90.00
_cell.angle_beta   90.00
_cell.angle_gamma   90.00
#
_symmetry.space_group_name_H-M   'P 1'
#
loop_
_entity.id
_entity.type
_entity.pdbx_description
1 polymer ?
#
loop_
_entity_poly.entity_id
_entity_poly.type
_entity_poly.pdbx_seq_one_letter_code
_entity_poly.pdbx_strand_id
1 'polypeptide(L)'
;MGNKSTRKLWAAHIARGGQKAAPSGTASVTLGKQFCGRVLGIDPSLRGSGFAVLDYGKDKTAQIIEAATLKLHRKLSMPECLGAIGNQVDDFLNQHSVEHVAVEQTIYVQNFQTAQILGADRGAAIAAAAMRGLPI
;
A
#
# COMPACT_ATOMS: atom_id res chain seq x y z
N MET A 1 43.10 -9.24 -4.67
CA MET A 1 41.78 -9.15 -5.38
C MET A 1 40.93 -8.10 -4.70
N GLY A 2 40.77 -6.95 -5.33
CA GLY A 2 40.10 -5.79 -4.72
C GLY A 2 38.60 -5.94 -4.70
N ASN A 3 38.04 -5.82 -3.50
CA ASN A 3 36.60 -5.87 -3.25
C ASN A 3 35.94 -4.63 -3.90
N LYS A 4 35.27 -4.83 -5.04
CA LYS A 4 34.53 -3.76 -5.70
C LYS A 4 33.38 -3.32 -4.79
N SER A 5 33.47 -2.08 -4.28
CA SER A 5 32.45 -1.50 -3.42
C SER A 5 31.05 -1.70 -4.01
N THR A 6 30.13 -2.18 -3.19
CA THR A 6 28.69 -2.39 -3.52
C THR A 6 28.07 -1.16 -4.20
N ARG A 7 28.53 0.05 -3.84
CA ARG A 7 28.15 1.32 -4.47
C ARG A 7 28.48 1.38 -5.96
N LYS A 8 29.66 0.84 -6.37
CA LYS A 8 30.05 0.82 -7.79
C LYS A 8 29.24 -0.19 -8.59
N LEU A 9 28.85 -1.31 -7.98
CA LEU A 9 27.98 -2.31 -8.61
C LEU A 9 26.56 -1.76 -8.82
N TRP A 10 26.02 -1.04 -7.86
CA TRP A 10 24.73 -0.38 -7.96
C TRP A 10 24.72 0.74 -9.02
N ALA A 11 25.76 1.59 -9.04
CA ALA A 11 25.89 2.63 -10.05
C ALA A 11 25.98 2.05 -11.47
N ALA A 12 26.72 0.95 -11.65
CA ALA A 12 26.80 0.24 -12.93
C ALA A 12 25.47 -0.41 -13.34
N HIS A 13 24.68 -0.89 -12.37
CA HIS A 13 23.35 -1.45 -12.64
C HIS A 13 22.36 -0.38 -13.09
N ILE A 14 22.36 0.78 -12.43
CA ILE A 14 21.52 1.92 -12.81
C ILE A 14 21.94 2.47 -14.18
N ALA A 15 23.23 2.59 -14.45
CA ALA A 15 23.74 3.07 -15.74
C ALA A 15 23.39 2.13 -16.91
N ARG A 16 23.29 0.82 -16.69
CA ARG A 16 22.85 -0.18 -17.69
C ARG A 16 21.35 -0.20 -17.90
N GLY A 17 20.55 0.23 -16.91
CA GLY A 17 19.09 0.32 -17.01
C GLY A 17 18.59 1.49 -17.84
N GLY A 18 19.45 2.44 -18.17
CA GLY A 18 19.10 3.65 -18.94
C GLY A 18 18.96 3.49 -20.45
N GLN A 19 19.29 2.31 -21.01
CA GLN A 19 19.08 2.02 -22.42
C GLN A 19 18.08 0.86 -22.59
N LYS A 20 16.84 1.09 -22.23
CA LYS A 20 15.76 0.29 -22.80
C LYS A 20 15.45 0.87 -24.17
N ALA A 21 15.80 0.13 -25.22
CA ALA A 21 15.22 0.33 -26.54
C ALA A 21 13.73 0.46 -26.38
N ALA A 22 13.12 1.53 -26.92
CA ALA A 22 11.69 1.67 -26.93
C ALA A 22 11.10 0.42 -27.61
N PRO A 23 10.16 -0.29 -26.99
CA PRO A 23 9.50 -1.39 -27.67
C PRO A 23 8.68 -0.77 -28.82
N SER A 24 9.11 -1.04 -30.05
CA SER A 24 8.32 -0.78 -31.25
C SER A 24 7.20 -1.84 -31.32
N GLY A 25 6.22 -1.66 -30.51
CA GLY A 25 5.00 -2.44 -30.50
C GLY A 25 4.01 -1.67 -29.65
N THR A 26 2.94 -1.20 -30.26
CA THR A 26 1.76 -0.75 -29.53
C THR A 26 1.21 -1.94 -28.75
N ALA A 27 1.78 -2.18 -27.56
CA ALA A 27 1.12 -3.04 -26.58
C ALA A 27 -0.21 -2.35 -26.27
N SER A 28 -1.30 -2.84 -26.85
CA SER A 28 -2.62 -2.47 -26.42
C SER A 28 -2.72 -2.89 -24.95
N VAL A 29 -2.62 -1.92 -24.04
CA VAL A 29 -2.97 -2.16 -22.66
C VAL A 29 -4.44 -2.48 -22.66
N THR A 30 -4.77 -3.76 -22.59
CA THR A 30 -6.14 -4.20 -22.36
C THR A 30 -6.45 -3.74 -20.95
N LEU A 31 -7.06 -2.58 -20.82
CA LEU A 31 -7.64 -2.13 -19.56
C LEU A 31 -8.61 -3.24 -19.16
N GLY A 32 -8.28 -3.95 -18.08
CA GLY A 32 -9.16 -4.96 -17.50
C GLY A 32 -10.56 -4.39 -17.29
N LYS A 33 -11.54 -5.25 -17.06
CA LYS A 33 -12.90 -4.81 -16.74
C LYS A 33 -12.82 -3.74 -15.64
N GLN A 34 -13.45 -2.61 -15.87
CA GLN A 34 -13.48 -1.53 -14.90
C GLN A 34 -14.03 -2.07 -13.59
N PHE A 35 -13.33 -1.82 -12.50
CA PHE A 35 -13.80 -2.17 -11.18
C PHE A 35 -15.11 -1.42 -10.87
N CYS A 36 -16.06 -2.12 -10.30
CA CYS A 36 -17.30 -1.58 -9.78
C CYS A 36 -17.57 -2.31 -8.47
N GLY A 37 -17.81 -1.59 -7.40
CA GLY A 37 -18.01 -2.16 -6.07
C GLY A 37 -17.36 -1.32 -4.98
N ARG A 38 -17.28 -1.89 -3.79
CA ARG A 38 -16.81 -1.18 -2.60
C ARG A 38 -15.36 -1.49 -2.29
N VAL A 39 -14.55 -0.42 -2.14
CA VAL A 39 -13.11 -0.48 -1.86
C VAL A 39 -12.80 0.17 -0.53
N LEU A 40 -12.01 -0.49 0.30
CA LEU A 40 -11.34 0.13 1.44
C LEU A 40 -9.95 0.59 1.01
N GLY A 41 -9.73 1.90 0.94
CA GLY A 41 -8.43 2.51 0.76
C GLY A 41 -7.71 2.72 2.10
N ILE A 42 -6.44 2.36 2.17
CA ILE A 42 -5.62 2.47 3.37
C ILE A 42 -4.30 3.18 3.04
N ASP A 43 -4.02 4.26 3.77
CA ASP A 43 -2.72 4.93 3.82
C ASP A 43 -2.07 4.61 5.18
N PRO A 44 -1.22 3.56 5.24
CA PRO A 44 -0.69 3.08 6.50
C PRO A 44 0.43 3.97 7.03
N SER A 45 0.31 4.34 8.29
CA SER A 45 1.35 5.08 9.04
C SER A 45 1.28 4.67 10.51
N LEU A 46 2.43 4.50 11.15
CA LEU A 46 2.51 3.98 12.52
C LEU A 46 1.60 4.72 13.52
N ARG A 47 1.40 6.01 13.32
CA ARG A 47 0.69 6.85 14.30
C ARG A 47 -0.44 7.69 13.71
N GLY A 48 -0.69 7.56 12.41
CA GLY A 48 -1.69 8.39 11.74
C GLY A 48 -2.24 7.75 10.48
N SER A 49 -2.59 6.45 10.54
CA SER A 49 -3.12 5.74 9.37
C SER A 49 -4.45 6.30 8.90
N GLY A 50 -4.56 6.54 7.60
CA GLY A 50 -5.78 6.96 6.92
C GLY A 50 -6.58 5.78 6.38
N PHE A 51 -7.90 5.87 6.47
CA PHE A 51 -8.84 4.87 5.95
C PHE A 51 -9.97 5.58 5.23
N ALA A 52 -10.38 5.04 4.08
CA ALA A 52 -11.56 5.51 3.38
C ALA A 52 -12.29 4.35 2.68
N VAL A 53 -13.60 4.27 2.86
CA VAL A 53 -14.46 3.38 2.12
C VAL A 53 -15.09 4.14 0.98
N LEU A 54 -14.87 3.66 -0.24
CA LEU A 54 -15.40 4.23 -1.47
C LEU A 54 -16.30 3.22 -2.18
N ASP A 55 -17.41 3.73 -2.71
CA ASP A 55 -18.28 2.97 -3.60
C ASP A 55 -18.08 3.43 -5.04
N TYR A 56 -17.67 2.52 -5.93
CA TYR A 56 -17.45 2.80 -7.34
C TYR A 56 -18.63 2.32 -8.17
N GLY A 57 -19.35 3.29 -8.75
CA GLY A 57 -20.47 3.03 -9.64
C GLY A 57 -20.03 2.61 -11.06
N LYS A 58 -20.97 2.01 -11.80
CA LYS A 58 -20.80 1.65 -13.22
C LYS A 58 -20.58 2.86 -14.12
N ASP A 59 -21.02 4.02 -13.70
CA ASP A 59 -20.89 5.32 -14.36
C ASP A 59 -19.54 5.99 -14.13
N LYS A 60 -18.58 5.30 -13.49
CA LYS A 60 -17.24 5.80 -13.10
C LYS A 60 -17.25 6.86 -11.99
N THR A 61 -18.35 7.03 -11.32
CA THR A 61 -18.40 7.89 -10.15
C THR A 61 -17.85 7.15 -8.93
N ALA A 62 -17.14 7.85 -8.06
CA ALA A 62 -16.70 7.36 -6.76
C ALA A 62 -17.38 8.17 -5.67
N GLN A 63 -18.02 7.50 -4.75
CA GLN A 63 -18.63 8.12 -3.57
C GLN A 63 -17.90 7.67 -2.31
N ILE A 64 -17.48 8.62 -1.49
CA ILE A 64 -16.92 8.31 -0.17
C ILE A 64 -18.08 7.96 0.76
N ILE A 65 -18.05 6.74 1.30
CA ILE A 65 -19.03 6.25 2.27
C ILE A 65 -18.61 6.65 3.68
N GLU A 66 -17.32 6.43 3.99
CA GLU A 66 -16.73 6.79 5.27
C GLU A 66 -15.25 7.10 5.09
N ALA A 67 -14.73 8.01 5.90
CA ALA A 67 -13.28 8.27 5.99
C ALA A 67 -12.91 8.55 7.44
N ALA A 68 -11.79 7.98 7.89
CA ALA A 68 -11.29 8.16 9.24
C ALA A 68 -9.76 8.17 9.28
N THR A 69 -9.22 8.76 10.33
CA THR A 69 -7.79 8.69 10.64
C THR A 69 -7.60 8.06 12.02
N LEU A 70 -6.88 6.95 12.07
CA LEU A 70 -6.47 6.33 13.32
C LEU A 70 -5.26 7.08 13.88
N LYS A 71 -5.49 7.91 14.90
CA LYS A 71 -4.43 8.64 15.59
C LYS A 71 -4.00 7.89 16.84
N LEU A 72 -2.74 7.46 16.89
CA LEU A 72 -2.19 6.69 17.99
C LEU A 72 -1.24 7.52 18.85
N HIS A 73 -1.36 7.33 20.17
CA HIS A 73 -0.55 8.06 21.11
C HIS A 73 0.93 7.64 21.02
N ARG A 74 1.85 8.62 21.11
CA ARG A 74 3.29 8.38 20.94
C ARG A 74 3.92 7.46 22.01
N LYS A 75 3.25 7.18 23.13
CA LYS A 75 3.71 6.26 24.18
C LYS A 75 3.46 4.79 23.83
N LEU A 76 2.61 4.49 22.84
CA LEU A 76 2.39 3.13 22.42
C LEU A 76 3.65 2.56 21.77
N SER A 77 3.94 1.31 22.08
CA SER A 77 4.99 0.54 21.41
C SER A 77 4.63 0.25 19.96
N MET A 78 5.61 -0.11 19.15
CA MET A 78 5.36 -0.49 17.75
C MET A 78 4.37 -1.65 17.61
N PRO A 79 4.49 -2.78 18.36
CA PRO A 79 3.52 -3.86 18.28
C PRO A 79 2.09 -3.44 18.63
N GLU A 80 1.91 -2.56 19.63
CA GLU A 80 0.59 -2.03 19.98
C GLU A 80 0.01 -1.18 18.84
N CYS A 81 0.85 -0.37 18.18
CA CYS A 81 0.42 0.39 17.01
C CYS A 81 0.02 -0.51 15.85
N LEU A 82 0.81 -1.55 15.55
CA LEU A 82 0.51 -2.49 14.46
C LEU A 82 -0.78 -3.27 14.74
N GLY A 83 -0.99 -3.68 15.99
CA GLY A 83 -2.25 -4.31 16.43
C GLY A 83 -3.45 -3.38 16.25
N ALA A 84 -3.31 -2.11 16.61
CA ALA A 84 -4.37 -1.10 16.43
C ALA A 84 -4.70 -0.88 14.95
N ILE A 85 -3.69 -0.85 14.06
CA ILE A 85 -3.90 -0.75 12.61
C ILE A 85 -4.69 -1.97 12.10
N GLY A 86 -4.28 -3.18 12.49
CA GLY A 86 -4.98 -4.42 12.11
C GLY A 86 -6.43 -4.44 12.57
N ASN A 87 -6.68 -4.06 13.83
CA ASN A 87 -8.03 -3.98 14.39
C ASN A 87 -8.89 -2.95 13.63
N GLN A 88 -8.33 -1.79 13.29
CA GLN A 88 -9.06 -0.76 12.55
C GLN A 88 -9.44 -1.24 11.14
N VAL A 89 -8.56 -1.97 10.46
CA VAL A 89 -8.90 -2.62 9.18
C VAL A 89 -10.07 -3.58 9.38
N ASP A 90 -10.00 -4.43 10.41
CA ASP A 90 -11.02 -5.41 10.71
C ASP A 90 -12.38 -4.77 11.02
N ASP A 91 -12.38 -3.66 11.76
CA ASP A 91 -13.59 -2.89 12.07
C ASP A 91 -14.24 -2.34 10.80
N PHE A 92 -13.47 -1.75 9.87
CA PHE A 92 -13.99 -1.29 8.58
C PHE A 92 -14.56 -2.44 7.75
N LEU A 93 -13.88 -3.59 7.73
CA LEU A 93 -14.35 -4.77 6.99
C LEU A 93 -15.61 -5.38 7.59
N ASN A 94 -15.81 -5.26 8.91
CA ASN A 94 -17.03 -5.72 9.57
C ASN A 94 -18.21 -4.77 9.35
N GLN A 95 -17.96 -3.47 9.29
CA GLN A 95 -19.00 -2.44 9.19
C GLN A 95 -19.47 -2.22 7.75
N HIS A 96 -18.61 -2.49 6.78
CA HIS A 96 -18.87 -2.23 5.37
C HIS A 96 -18.70 -3.51 4.53
N SER A 97 -19.58 -3.70 3.56
CA SER A 97 -19.47 -4.81 2.60
C SER A 97 -18.37 -4.52 1.57
N VAL A 98 -17.10 -4.55 2.01
CA VAL A 98 -15.93 -4.28 1.18
C VAL A 98 -15.63 -5.48 0.28
N GLU A 99 -15.36 -5.22 -1.00
CA GLU A 99 -15.03 -6.25 -2.00
C GLU A 99 -13.54 -6.28 -2.35
N HIS A 100 -12.86 -5.14 -2.19
CA HIS A 100 -11.43 -4.99 -2.45
C HIS A 100 -10.77 -4.08 -1.42
N VAL A 101 -9.48 -4.29 -1.19
CA VAL A 101 -8.67 -3.41 -0.37
C VAL A 101 -7.56 -2.81 -1.22
N ALA A 102 -7.36 -1.51 -1.15
CA ALA A 102 -6.26 -0.80 -1.79
C ALA A 102 -5.34 -0.23 -0.70
N VAL A 103 -4.09 -0.62 -0.71
CA VAL A 103 -3.11 -0.15 0.28
C VAL A 103 -2.04 0.67 -0.42
N GLU A 104 -1.79 1.89 0.06
CA GLU A 104 -0.77 2.75 -0.51
C GLU A 104 0.59 2.06 -0.55
N GLN A 105 1.26 2.19 -1.69
CA GLN A 105 2.58 1.60 -1.87
C GLN A 105 3.63 2.49 -1.20
N THR A 106 4.48 1.89 -0.38
CA THR A 106 5.62 2.59 0.21
C THR A 106 6.56 3.08 -0.89
N ILE A 107 6.81 4.39 -0.92
CA ILE A 107 7.81 4.99 -1.80
C ILE A 107 9.22 4.72 -1.27
N TYR A 108 10.23 4.93 -2.13
CA TYR A 108 11.62 4.80 -1.72
C TYR A 108 11.96 5.81 -0.60
N VAL A 109 12.49 5.30 0.51
CA VAL A 109 13.02 6.09 1.63
C VAL A 109 14.49 5.80 1.85
N GLN A 110 15.27 6.84 2.09
CA GLN A 110 16.73 6.70 2.27
C GLN A 110 17.11 6.14 3.65
N ASN A 111 16.25 6.34 4.65
CA ASN A 111 16.48 5.88 6.00
C ASN A 111 15.93 4.45 6.19
N PHE A 112 16.83 3.52 6.52
CA PHE A 112 16.49 2.11 6.72
C PHE A 112 15.46 1.88 7.85
N GLN A 113 15.59 2.60 8.97
CA GLN A 113 14.62 2.47 10.08
C GLN A 113 13.23 2.93 9.66
N THR A 114 13.15 4.04 8.94
CA THR A 114 11.87 4.53 8.39
C THR A 114 11.28 3.51 7.42
N ALA A 115 12.10 2.92 6.54
CA ALA A 115 11.66 1.89 5.60
C ALA A 115 11.08 0.66 6.33
N GLN A 116 11.73 0.22 7.43
CA GLN A 116 11.24 -0.91 8.23
C GLN A 116 9.88 -0.59 8.90
N ILE A 117 9.73 0.61 9.46
CA ILE A 117 8.47 1.03 10.10
C ILE A 117 7.35 1.07 9.07
N LEU A 118 7.54 1.75 7.95
CA LEU A 118 6.55 1.83 6.87
C LEU A 118 6.19 0.46 6.30
N GLY A 119 7.18 -0.43 6.17
CA GLY A 119 6.97 -1.81 5.75
C GLY A 119 6.13 -2.61 6.74
N ALA A 120 6.36 -2.42 8.04
CA ALA A 120 5.60 -3.09 9.10
C ALA A 120 4.15 -2.59 9.16
N ASP A 121 3.93 -1.28 9.09
CA ASP A 121 2.61 -0.67 9.10
C ASP A 121 1.76 -1.17 7.92
N ARG A 122 2.35 -1.13 6.73
CA ARG A 122 1.75 -1.66 5.52
C ARG A 122 1.49 -3.16 5.63
N GLY A 123 2.43 -3.91 6.19
CA GLY A 123 2.31 -5.35 6.42
C GLY A 123 1.15 -5.69 7.35
N ALA A 124 0.95 -4.93 8.42
CA ALA A 124 -0.17 -5.12 9.35
C ALA A 124 -1.52 -4.92 8.66
N ALA A 125 -1.66 -3.86 7.85
CA ALA A 125 -2.87 -3.59 7.11
C ALA A 125 -3.18 -4.69 6.06
N ILE A 126 -2.16 -5.11 5.29
CA ILE A 126 -2.28 -6.19 4.30
C ILE A 126 -2.65 -7.51 4.98
N ALA A 127 -1.99 -7.86 6.08
CA ALA A 127 -2.25 -9.11 6.79
C ALA A 127 -3.71 -9.19 7.28
N ALA A 128 -4.23 -8.11 7.88
CA ALA A 128 -5.61 -8.05 8.32
C ALA A 128 -6.61 -8.25 7.17
N ALA A 129 -6.39 -7.59 6.03
CA ALA A 129 -7.24 -7.75 4.85
C ALA A 129 -7.12 -9.15 4.23
N ALA A 130 -5.91 -9.69 4.12
CA ALA A 130 -5.65 -11.02 3.57
C ALA A 130 -6.28 -12.14 4.40
N MET A 131 -6.30 -12.02 5.73
CA MET A 131 -6.97 -12.97 6.63
C MET A 131 -8.48 -13.04 6.39
N ARG A 132 -9.09 -12.02 5.81
CA ARG A 132 -10.50 -11.99 5.38
C ARG A 132 -10.71 -12.51 3.97
N GLY A 133 -9.64 -12.92 3.26
CA GLY A 133 -9.69 -13.45 1.89
C GLY A 133 -10.02 -12.41 0.83
N LEU A 134 -9.86 -11.12 1.13
CA LEU A 134 -10.14 -10.04 0.19
C LEU A 134 -8.98 -9.82 -0.77
N PRO A 135 -9.25 -9.50 -2.04
CA PRO A 135 -8.23 -9.06 -3.00
C PRO A 135 -7.64 -7.72 -2.57
N ILE A 136 -6.30 -7.59 -2.72
CA ILE A 136 -5.52 -6.42 -2.31
C ILE A 136 -4.70 -5.91 -3.50
#